data_3b701c06528bd9fb87e32d7e7b519a61
#
_entry.id   3b701c06528bd9fb87e32d7e7b519a61
#
_cell.length_a   1.000
_cell.length_b   1.000
_cell.length_c   1.000
_cell.angle_alpha   90.00
_cell.angle_beta   90.00
_cell.angle_gamma   90.00
#
_symmetry.space_group_name_H-M   'P 1'
#
loop_
_entity.id
_entity.type
_entity.pdbx_description
1 polymer ?
#
loop_
_entity_poly.entity_id
_entity_poly.type
_entity_poly.pdbx_seq_one_letter_code
_entity_poly.pdbx_strand_id
1 'polypeptide(L)'
;MILPMKTHTNILIAVLGLAFLGGCTRNMGILLRPVDVTEELEETEVGGDDGWFVRSKVAIIDLDGVIANDRRRDFFGAAENPVSLFCEKLDMAEDDSAVKAVILRINSPGGGVTATDIMYQRLMRFRQRRKIPVVALIEDVGASGGYYLACAADRILAHPTSVTGSIGVIVQAVSLAETLKMLGVETEAVTSGPMKDMASPFKPLDPKDLAVFKTMVDAYYERFLDVVARSRAGLDADKARALADGRIYTGQQAKANGLVDDLGYMADAFEMAKVLSKTSRATMVIYHRPYGYRANAYSSAVPPVPQINLINISVDWLLAGTRPHFMYLWTGRSAGR
;
A
#
# COMPACT_ATOMS: atom_id res chain seq x y z
N MET A 1 -24.06 -57.14 -7.65
CA MET A 1 -22.70 -57.14 -7.04
C MET A 1 -22.57 -55.84 -6.27
N ILE A 2 -22.86 -55.89 -4.97
CA ILE A 2 -22.98 -54.71 -4.08
C ILE A 2 -21.63 -54.58 -3.36
N LEU A 3 -20.89 -53.51 -3.64
CA LEU A 3 -19.66 -53.17 -2.92
C LEU A 3 -19.99 -52.48 -1.58
N PRO A 4 -19.27 -52.78 -0.50
CA PRO A 4 -19.68 -52.38 0.85
C PRO A 4 -19.34 -50.94 1.17
N MET A 5 -20.33 -50.18 1.61
CA MET A 5 -20.37 -48.81 2.07
C MET A 5 -19.70 -48.60 3.46
N LYS A 6 -18.72 -49.42 3.85
CA LYS A 6 -18.10 -49.36 5.20
C LYS A 6 -16.82 -48.57 5.33
N THR A 7 -16.19 -48.19 4.22
CA THR A 7 -14.88 -47.47 4.25
C THR A 7 -14.98 -45.99 4.50
N HIS A 8 -16.04 -45.32 4.07
CA HIS A 8 -16.18 -43.86 4.24
C HIS A 8 -16.57 -43.45 5.67
N THR A 9 -17.29 -44.29 6.38
CA THR A 9 -17.70 -44.02 7.78
C THR A 9 -16.51 -44.07 8.73
N ASN A 10 -15.54 -44.94 8.48
CA ASN A 10 -14.35 -45.07 9.33
C ASN A 10 -13.37 -43.93 9.14
N ILE A 11 -13.30 -43.35 7.96
CA ILE A 11 -12.45 -42.17 7.70
C ILE A 11 -13.03 -40.90 8.37
N LEU A 12 -14.36 -40.74 8.35
CA LEU A 12 -15.04 -39.65 9.02
C LEU A 12 -14.88 -39.68 10.53
N ILE A 13 -14.95 -40.88 11.14
CA ILE A 13 -14.74 -41.07 12.58
C ILE A 13 -13.28 -40.88 12.98
N ALA A 14 -12.32 -41.24 12.12
CA ALA A 14 -10.88 -40.99 12.36
C ALA A 14 -10.53 -39.51 12.30
N VAL A 15 -11.13 -38.75 11.40
CA VAL A 15 -10.93 -37.29 11.30
C VAL A 15 -11.58 -36.55 12.48
N LEU A 16 -12.76 -36.98 12.94
CA LEU A 16 -13.37 -36.44 14.17
C LEU A 16 -12.59 -36.83 15.44
N GLY A 17 -11.99 -38.02 15.49
CA GLY A 17 -11.20 -38.49 16.64
C GLY A 17 -9.87 -37.77 16.82
N LEU A 18 -9.22 -37.32 15.74
CA LEU A 18 -7.98 -36.51 15.80
C LEU A 18 -8.22 -35.06 16.29
N ALA A 19 -9.44 -34.56 16.14
CA ALA A 19 -9.80 -33.21 16.61
C ALA A 19 -9.95 -33.13 18.16
N PHE A 20 -10.06 -34.27 18.86
CA PHE A 20 -10.25 -34.33 20.32
C PHE A 20 -8.97 -34.57 21.12
N LEU A 21 -7.83 -34.83 20.50
CA LEU A 21 -6.57 -35.12 21.19
C LEU A 21 -5.62 -33.92 21.36
N GLY A 22 -6.02 -32.74 20.88
CA GLY A 22 -5.27 -31.48 21.09
C GLY A 22 -5.76 -30.75 22.35
N GLY A 23 -5.25 -31.16 23.52
CA GLY A 23 -5.52 -30.47 24.76
C GLY A 23 -4.93 -29.06 24.77
N CYS A 24 -5.69 -28.07 25.28
CA CYS A 24 -5.26 -26.75 25.72
C CYS A 24 -4.78 -25.74 24.66
N THR A 25 -5.68 -25.35 23.75
CA THR A 25 -5.63 -23.98 23.22
C THR A 25 -6.98 -23.30 23.46
N ARG A 26 -6.97 -22.35 24.34
CA ARG A 26 -8.15 -21.76 25.00
C ARG A 26 -9.01 -20.84 24.10
N ASN A 27 -8.73 -20.74 22.78
CA ASN A 27 -9.45 -19.86 21.87
C ASN A 27 -9.55 -20.35 20.41
N MET A 28 -9.64 -21.66 20.14
CA MET A 28 -9.96 -22.13 18.79
C MET A 28 -11.42 -22.61 18.72
N GLY A 29 -12.26 -21.82 18.10
CA GLY A 29 -13.60 -22.20 17.70
C GLY A 29 -13.69 -22.21 16.17
N ILE A 30 -14.25 -23.27 15.59
CA ILE A 30 -14.65 -23.26 14.18
C ILE A 30 -16.06 -22.68 14.14
N LEU A 31 -16.19 -21.41 13.71
CA LEU A 31 -17.47 -20.77 13.50
C LEU A 31 -17.92 -21.02 12.05
N LEU A 32 -18.83 -21.99 11.84
CA LEU A 32 -19.50 -22.17 10.56
C LEU A 32 -20.72 -21.23 10.54
N ARG A 33 -20.56 -20.05 9.98
CA ARG A 33 -21.64 -19.08 9.77
C ARG A 33 -21.92 -19.04 8.26
N PRO A 34 -23.20 -19.20 7.82
CA PRO A 34 -23.53 -18.84 6.44
C PRO A 34 -23.31 -17.34 6.30
N VAL A 35 -22.57 -16.98 5.30
CA VAL A 35 -22.15 -15.63 5.08
C VAL A 35 -22.61 -15.24 3.70
N ASP A 36 -23.33 -14.13 3.60
CA ASP A 36 -23.51 -13.45 2.33
C ASP A 36 -22.13 -12.98 1.87
N VAL A 37 -21.65 -13.56 0.76
CA VAL A 37 -20.38 -13.18 0.14
C VAL A 37 -20.64 -11.88 -0.65
N THR A 38 -20.91 -10.80 0.06
CA THR A 38 -20.86 -9.48 -0.54
C THR A 38 -19.41 -9.03 -0.52
N GLU A 39 -18.85 -8.77 -1.70
CA GLU A 39 -17.51 -8.22 -1.85
C GLU A 39 -17.50 -6.70 -1.56
N GLU A 40 -18.61 -6.12 -1.16
CA GLU A 40 -18.76 -4.70 -0.87
C GLU A 40 -18.01 -4.31 0.41
N LEU A 41 -17.53 -3.06 0.43
CA LEU A 41 -16.91 -2.50 1.64
C LEU A 41 -17.96 -2.22 2.70
N GLU A 42 -17.62 -2.54 3.94
CA GLU A 42 -18.40 -2.20 5.13
C GLU A 42 -17.73 -1.04 5.88
N GLU A 43 -18.55 -0.23 6.53
CA GLU A 43 -18.10 0.81 7.45
C GLU A 43 -18.15 0.27 8.88
N THR A 44 -17.08 0.51 9.65
CA THR A 44 -17.05 0.23 11.10
C THR A 44 -16.52 1.44 11.85
N GLU A 45 -17.23 1.83 12.92
CA GLU A 45 -16.75 2.82 13.87
C GLU A 45 -15.64 2.20 14.74
N VAL A 46 -14.50 2.90 14.85
CA VAL A 46 -13.32 2.42 15.56
C VAL A 46 -12.86 3.34 16.69
N GLY A 47 -13.64 4.36 17.00
CA GLY A 47 -13.35 5.31 18.08
C GLY A 47 -13.88 6.71 17.75
N GLY A 48 -13.45 7.67 18.52
CA GLY A 48 -13.86 9.07 18.39
C GLY A 48 -14.41 9.64 19.68
N ASP A 49 -15.24 10.69 19.57
CA ASP A 49 -15.84 11.35 20.71
C ASP A 49 -17.11 10.61 21.16
N ASP A 50 -17.23 10.36 22.46
CA ASP A 50 -18.42 9.72 23.05
C ASP A 50 -19.65 10.61 22.99
N GLY A 51 -20.86 10.01 22.78
CA GLY A 51 -22.13 10.68 22.95
C GLY A 51 -23.24 10.26 21.99
N TRP A 52 -24.47 10.36 22.46
CA TRP A 52 -25.67 9.84 21.81
C TRP A 52 -26.05 10.50 20.47
N PHE A 53 -25.40 11.60 20.09
CA PHE A 53 -25.78 12.35 18.88
C PHE A 53 -24.59 12.80 18.06
N VAL A 54 -23.47 12.07 18.08
CA VAL A 54 -22.33 12.38 17.20
C VAL A 54 -22.66 11.89 15.79
N ARG A 55 -22.93 12.82 14.88
CA ARG A 55 -23.29 12.51 13.49
C ARG A 55 -22.16 12.72 12.51
N SER A 56 -21.17 13.52 12.89
CA SER A 56 -20.01 13.79 12.01
C SER A 56 -19.02 12.65 12.09
N LYS A 57 -18.43 12.31 10.95
CA LYS A 57 -17.44 11.24 10.81
C LYS A 57 -16.11 11.79 10.32
N VAL A 58 -15.03 11.18 10.79
CA VAL A 58 -13.70 11.27 10.22
C VAL A 58 -13.36 9.90 9.63
N ALA A 59 -13.26 9.81 8.31
CA ALA A 59 -12.97 8.55 7.65
C ALA A 59 -11.47 8.28 7.63
N ILE A 60 -11.04 7.10 8.06
CA ILE A 60 -9.67 6.63 7.96
C ILE A 60 -9.54 5.80 6.69
N ILE A 61 -8.64 6.22 5.80
CA ILE A 61 -8.32 5.52 4.56
C ILE A 61 -6.89 5.04 4.63
N ASP A 62 -6.70 3.72 4.57
CA ASP A 62 -5.40 3.09 4.68
C ASP A 62 -4.67 3.06 3.35
N LEU A 63 -3.37 3.30 3.45
CA LEU A 63 -2.38 3.04 2.41
C LEU A 63 -1.30 2.13 3.00
N ASP A 64 -1.48 0.82 2.85
CA ASP A 64 -0.58 -0.19 3.40
C ASP A 64 0.22 -0.91 2.32
N GLY A 65 1.50 -1.18 2.62
CA GLY A 65 2.38 -1.98 1.79
C GLY A 65 2.78 -1.32 0.48
N VAL A 66 3.19 -2.13 -0.50
CA VAL A 66 3.71 -1.65 -1.79
C VAL A 66 2.57 -1.20 -2.70
N ILE A 67 2.66 0.02 -3.21
CA ILE A 67 1.71 0.60 -4.16
C ILE A 67 1.90 -0.06 -5.53
N ALA A 68 0.93 -0.86 -5.94
CA ALA A 68 0.92 -1.54 -7.23
C ALA A 68 -0.46 -1.46 -7.87
N ASN A 69 -0.49 -1.35 -9.19
CA ASN A 69 -1.73 -1.44 -9.97
C ASN A 69 -1.81 -2.83 -10.61
N ASP A 70 -1.76 -3.84 -9.78
CA ASP A 70 -1.80 -5.23 -10.19
C ASP A 70 -2.59 -6.06 -9.17
N ARG A 71 -3.27 -7.11 -9.65
CA ARG A 71 -3.91 -8.09 -8.80
C ARG A 71 -2.84 -9.10 -8.37
N ARG A 72 -2.37 -9.01 -7.14
CA ARG A 72 -1.53 -10.05 -6.57
C ARG A 72 -2.40 -11.29 -6.39
N ARG A 73 -2.00 -12.40 -7.01
CA ARG A 73 -2.65 -13.69 -6.76
C ARG A 73 -2.06 -14.29 -5.50
N ASP A 74 -2.87 -14.38 -4.46
CA ASP A 74 -2.57 -15.23 -3.33
C ASP A 74 -3.01 -16.66 -3.64
N PHE A 75 -2.37 -17.64 -3.00
CA PHE A 75 -2.59 -19.07 -3.26
C PHE A 75 -4.07 -19.52 -3.07
N PHE A 76 -4.86 -18.76 -2.31
CA PHE A 76 -6.26 -19.07 -1.99
C PHE A 76 -7.28 -18.06 -2.55
N GLY A 77 -6.87 -17.10 -3.36
CA GLY A 77 -7.79 -16.12 -3.93
C GLY A 77 -7.10 -15.03 -4.72
N ALA A 78 -7.86 -14.23 -5.47
CA ALA A 78 -7.35 -13.02 -6.09
C ALA A 78 -7.17 -11.95 -5.01
N ALA A 79 -5.94 -11.55 -4.74
CA ALA A 79 -5.69 -10.37 -3.92
C ALA A 79 -6.27 -9.14 -4.61
N GLU A 80 -6.76 -8.20 -3.82
CA GLU A 80 -7.30 -6.96 -4.34
C GLU A 80 -6.20 -6.08 -4.95
N ASN A 81 -6.58 -5.32 -5.96
CA ASN A 81 -5.74 -4.29 -6.51
C ASN A 81 -5.72 -3.09 -5.53
N PRO A 82 -4.56 -2.71 -4.96
CA PRO A 82 -4.47 -1.62 -3.99
C PRO A 82 -5.01 -0.28 -4.51
N VAL A 83 -4.82 0.01 -5.79
CA VAL A 83 -5.33 1.24 -6.42
C VAL A 83 -6.86 1.23 -6.47
N SER A 84 -7.46 0.07 -6.84
CA SER A 84 -8.91 -0.09 -6.90
C SER A 84 -9.53 0.06 -5.50
N LEU A 85 -8.98 -0.64 -4.51
CA LEU A 85 -9.46 -0.57 -3.12
C LEU A 85 -9.38 0.86 -2.55
N PHE A 86 -8.28 1.55 -2.82
CA PHE A 86 -8.12 2.95 -2.40
C PHE A 86 -9.19 3.87 -3.03
N CYS A 87 -9.45 3.70 -4.33
CA CYS A 87 -10.49 4.47 -5.02
C CYS A 87 -11.87 4.19 -4.44
N GLU A 88 -12.22 2.93 -4.21
CA GLU A 88 -13.49 2.51 -3.64
C GLU A 88 -13.73 3.08 -2.23
N LYS A 89 -12.69 3.06 -1.37
CA LYS A 89 -12.77 3.71 -0.05
C LYS A 89 -13.00 5.22 -0.14
N LEU A 90 -12.36 5.88 -1.11
CA LEU A 90 -12.58 7.30 -1.37
C LEU A 90 -13.99 7.58 -1.93
N ASP A 91 -14.53 6.68 -2.75
CA ASP A 91 -15.90 6.78 -3.27
C ASP A 91 -16.90 6.72 -2.11
N MET A 92 -16.77 5.77 -1.18
CA MET A 92 -17.60 5.71 0.03
C MET A 92 -17.53 7.00 0.88
N ALA A 93 -16.31 7.51 1.10
CA ALA A 93 -16.14 8.77 1.83
C ALA A 93 -16.68 9.98 1.05
N GLU A 94 -16.70 9.93 -0.28
CA GLU A 94 -17.25 10.97 -1.16
C GLU A 94 -18.77 11.01 -1.09
N ASP A 95 -19.42 9.85 -1.02
CA ASP A 95 -20.88 9.70 -1.04
C ASP A 95 -21.52 9.96 0.35
N ASP A 96 -20.76 9.77 1.44
CA ASP A 96 -21.27 10.03 2.79
C ASP A 96 -21.12 11.51 3.20
N SER A 97 -22.25 12.20 3.26
CA SER A 97 -22.31 13.61 3.71
C SER A 97 -21.93 13.82 5.19
N ALA A 98 -21.99 12.75 6.02
CA ALA A 98 -21.57 12.79 7.41
C ALA A 98 -20.05 12.86 7.57
N VAL A 99 -19.28 12.42 6.57
CA VAL A 99 -17.82 12.53 6.56
C VAL A 99 -17.42 14.00 6.42
N LYS A 100 -16.74 14.53 7.42
CA LYS A 100 -16.29 15.94 7.51
C LYS A 100 -14.80 16.10 7.32
N ALA A 101 -14.03 15.04 7.47
CA ALA A 101 -12.59 15.00 7.21
C ALA A 101 -12.15 13.58 6.88
N VAL A 102 -10.97 13.46 6.28
CA VAL A 102 -10.31 12.19 6.02
C VAL A 102 -8.95 12.16 6.70
N ILE A 103 -8.60 11.06 7.33
CA ILE A 103 -7.24 10.72 7.74
C ILE A 103 -6.71 9.69 6.73
N LEU A 104 -5.71 10.08 5.97
CA LEU A 104 -4.94 9.15 5.13
C LEU A 104 -3.86 8.51 5.99
N ARG A 105 -4.08 7.29 6.43
CA ARG A 105 -3.14 6.53 7.26
C ARG A 105 -2.16 5.79 6.36
N ILE A 106 -0.86 6.10 6.50
CA ILE A 106 0.18 5.65 5.57
C ILE A 106 1.17 4.75 6.28
N ASN A 107 1.29 3.52 5.80
CA ASN A 107 2.34 2.58 6.15
C ASN A 107 2.87 1.91 4.88
N SER A 108 3.59 2.67 4.04
CA SER A 108 3.98 2.26 2.70
C SER A 108 5.39 2.70 2.34
N PRO A 109 6.24 1.80 1.79
CA PRO A 109 7.54 2.16 1.22
C PRO A 109 7.42 2.83 -0.16
N GLY A 110 6.20 3.02 -0.68
CA GLY A 110 5.94 3.47 -2.04
C GLY A 110 5.66 2.33 -3.00
N GLY A 111 5.94 2.54 -4.29
CA GLY A 111 5.68 1.54 -5.33
C GLY A 111 5.75 2.08 -6.75
N GLY A 112 4.93 1.54 -7.65
CA GLY A 112 4.92 1.93 -9.06
C GLY A 112 4.58 3.41 -9.27
N VAL A 113 5.34 4.10 -10.10
CA VAL A 113 5.15 5.53 -10.40
C VAL A 113 3.72 5.83 -10.83
N THR A 114 3.23 5.09 -11.83
CA THR A 114 1.88 5.31 -12.37
C THR A 114 0.79 4.99 -11.35
N ALA A 115 0.93 3.90 -10.58
CA ALA A 115 -0.03 3.54 -9.53
C ALA A 115 -0.13 4.63 -8.47
N THR A 116 1.01 5.14 -8.01
CA THR A 116 1.11 6.25 -7.05
C THR A 116 0.44 7.52 -7.60
N ASP A 117 0.73 7.88 -8.85
CA ASP A 117 0.16 9.07 -9.46
C ASP A 117 -1.37 8.96 -9.66
N ILE A 118 -1.89 7.80 -10.02
CA ILE A 118 -3.34 7.56 -10.11
C ILE A 118 -4.01 7.82 -8.75
N MET A 119 -3.47 7.25 -7.67
CA MET A 119 -4.01 7.43 -6.31
C MET A 119 -3.92 8.90 -5.87
N TYR A 120 -2.78 9.56 -6.13
CA TYR A 120 -2.60 10.99 -5.86
C TYR A 120 -3.66 11.84 -6.58
N GLN A 121 -3.86 11.64 -7.88
CA GLN A 121 -4.85 12.37 -8.66
C GLN A 121 -6.28 12.08 -8.18
N ARG A 122 -6.59 10.85 -7.77
CA ARG A 122 -7.90 10.51 -7.19
C ARG A 122 -8.17 11.26 -5.89
N LEU A 123 -7.17 11.32 -5.00
CA LEU A 123 -7.27 12.06 -3.75
C LEU A 123 -7.40 13.58 -3.98
N MET A 124 -6.63 14.13 -4.91
CA MET A 124 -6.74 15.55 -5.28
C MET A 124 -8.12 15.91 -5.84
N ARG A 125 -8.72 15.03 -6.67
CA ARG A 125 -10.10 15.20 -7.18
C ARG A 125 -11.13 15.11 -6.06
N PHE A 126 -10.98 14.18 -5.14
CA PHE A 126 -11.81 14.06 -3.95
C PHE A 126 -11.81 15.37 -3.14
N ARG A 127 -10.63 15.91 -2.83
CA ARG A 127 -10.49 17.19 -2.11
C ARG A 127 -11.17 18.35 -2.85
N GLN A 128 -11.03 18.41 -4.17
CA GLN A 128 -11.66 19.47 -4.98
C GLN A 128 -13.19 19.39 -4.96
N ARG A 129 -13.75 18.18 -5.00
CA ARG A 129 -15.21 17.95 -5.02
C ARG A 129 -15.84 18.13 -3.65
N ARG A 130 -15.29 17.48 -2.63
CA ARG A 130 -15.86 17.48 -1.28
C ARG A 130 -15.51 18.72 -0.49
N LYS A 131 -14.37 19.35 -0.76
CA LYS A 131 -13.85 20.52 -0.01
C LYS A 131 -13.77 20.28 1.49
N ILE A 132 -13.48 19.04 1.88
CA ILE A 132 -13.22 18.65 3.27
C ILE A 132 -11.71 18.41 3.45
N PRO A 133 -11.16 18.64 4.66
CA PRO A 133 -9.74 18.49 4.90
C PRO A 133 -9.31 17.01 4.87
N VAL A 134 -8.07 16.82 4.41
CA VAL A 134 -7.36 15.55 4.47
C VAL A 134 -6.11 15.73 5.32
N VAL A 135 -5.94 14.88 6.33
CA VAL A 135 -4.75 14.81 7.17
C VAL A 135 -4.03 13.51 6.84
N ALA A 136 -2.79 13.57 6.38
CA ALA A 136 -1.95 12.38 6.24
C ALA A 136 -1.27 12.09 7.58
N LEU A 137 -1.33 10.84 8.02
CA LEU A 137 -0.60 10.33 9.17
C LEU A 137 0.37 9.23 8.71
N ILE A 138 1.66 9.49 8.81
CA ILE A 138 2.70 8.52 8.52
C ILE A 138 2.95 7.72 9.80
N GLU A 139 2.68 6.40 9.74
CA GLU A 139 2.93 5.48 10.84
C GLU A 139 4.39 4.99 10.81
N ASP A 140 4.66 3.70 10.55
CA ASP A 140 6.03 3.19 10.52
C ASP A 140 6.81 3.73 9.32
N VAL A 141 6.23 3.63 8.12
CA VAL A 141 6.87 4.04 6.87
C VAL A 141 5.90 4.84 6.01
N GLY A 142 6.35 6.01 5.55
CA GLY A 142 5.66 6.79 4.51
C GLY A 142 6.71 7.35 3.57
N ALA A 143 7.37 6.45 2.80
CA ALA A 143 8.53 6.80 1.99
C ALA A 143 8.21 6.77 0.50
N SER A 144 8.94 7.54 -0.28
CA SER A 144 8.88 7.55 -1.74
C SER A 144 7.43 7.75 -2.24
N GLY A 145 6.81 6.77 -2.92
CA GLY A 145 5.39 6.87 -3.34
C GLY A 145 4.42 7.11 -2.19
N GLY A 146 4.71 6.60 -0.97
CA GLY A 146 3.94 6.89 0.24
C GLY A 146 4.01 8.36 0.63
N TYR A 147 5.18 8.98 0.56
CA TYR A 147 5.35 10.41 0.78
C TYR A 147 4.74 11.25 -0.35
N TYR A 148 4.84 10.79 -1.60
CA TYR A 148 4.16 11.42 -2.73
C TYR A 148 2.65 11.54 -2.49
N LEU A 149 2.01 10.47 -1.98
CA LEU A 149 0.61 10.51 -1.61
C LEU A 149 0.34 11.42 -0.40
N ALA A 150 1.20 11.41 0.61
CA ALA A 150 1.07 12.32 1.74
C ALA A 150 1.02 13.78 1.29
N CYS A 151 1.77 14.13 0.25
CA CYS A 151 1.75 15.47 -0.35
C CYS A 151 0.40 15.88 -0.95
N ALA A 152 -0.56 14.98 -1.11
CA ALA A 152 -1.93 15.33 -1.50
C ALA A 152 -2.79 15.80 -0.32
N ALA A 153 -2.35 15.69 0.94
CA ALA A 153 -3.07 16.11 2.12
C ALA A 153 -2.94 17.62 2.41
N ASP A 154 -3.82 18.14 3.26
CA ASP A 154 -3.74 19.53 3.75
C ASP A 154 -2.70 19.68 4.87
N ARG A 155 -2.50 18.60 5.64
CA ARG A 155 -1.50 18.48 6.70
C ARG A 155 -0.89 17.09 6.68
N ILE A 156 0.40 17.02 7.00
CA ILE A 156 1.15 15.76 7.12
C ILE A 156 1.69 15.66 8.54
N LEU A 157 1.27 14.63 9.25
CA LEU A 157 1.81 14.22 10.54
C LEU A 157 2.66 12.98 10.37
N ALA A 158 3.67 12.82 11.20
CA ALA A 158 4.45 11.60 11.30
C ALA A 158 4.67 11.24 12.77
N HIS A 159 4.77 9.94 13.08
CA HIS A 159 5.28 9.55 14.39
C HIS A 159 6.75 10.00 14.50
N PRO A 160 7.25 10.31 15.69
CA PRO A 160 8.67 10.69 15.88
C PRO A 160 9.65 9.68 15.30
N THR A 161 9.26 8.40 15.32
CA THR A 161 10.03 7.23 14.87
C THR A 161 9.75 6.80 13.45
N SER A 162 8.80 7.42 12.75
CA SER A 162 8.49 7.11 11.33
C SER A 162 9.71 7.25 10.44
N VAL A 163 9.71 6.48 9.36
CA VAL A 163 10.64 6.62 8.25
C VAL A 163 9.90 7.24 7.06
N THR A 164 10.41 8.36 6.56
CA THR A 164 9.80 9.08 5.42
C THR A 164 10.87 9.62 4.47
N GLY A 165 10.46 10.43 3.49
CA GLY A 165 11.36 10.93 2.45
C GLY A 165 11.56 9.94 1.32
N SER A 166 12.80 9.53 1.03
CA SER A 166 13.14 8.74 -0.16
C SER A 166 12.52 9.35 -1.44
N ILE A 167 12.65 10.68 -1.56
CA ILE A 167 12.14 11.45 -2.69
C ILE A 167 13.08 11.18 -3.87
N GLY A 168 12.61 10.35 -4.81
CA GLY A 168 13.42 9.89 -5.92
C GLY A 168 12.73 8.80 -6.74
N VAL A 169 13.37 8.42 -7.83
CA VAL A 169 12.90 7.39 -8.76
C VAL A 169 13.99 6.36 -8.98
N ILE A 170 13.63 5.10 -8.98
CA ILE A 170 14.53 4.01 -9.32
C ILE A 170 13.93 3.18 -10.46
N VAL A 171 14.80 2.72 -11.37
CA VAL A 171 14.53 1.64 -12.30
C VAL A 171 15.68 0.64 -12.18
N GLN A 172 15.32 -0.63 -12.01
CA GLN A 172 16.31 -1.70 -12.01
C GLN A 172 16.28 -2.44 -13.34
N ALA A 173 17.43 -2.60 -13.96
CA ALA A 173 17.64 -3.48 -15.11
C ALA A 173 18.58 -4.61 -14.70
N VAL A 174 18.21 -5.83 -15.01
CA VAL A 174 18.98 -7.03 -14.67
C VAL A 174 19.37 -7.74 -15.97
N SER A 175 20.61 -8.17 -16.10
CA SER A 175 21.05 -9.05 -17.19
C SER A 175 21.45 -10.42 -16.63
N LEU A 176 20.94 -11.46 -17.26
CA LEU A 176 21.30 -12.86 -17.03
C LEU A 176 22.14 -13.44 -18.17
N ALA A 177 22.50 -12.62 -19.17
CA ALA A 177 23.17 -13.07 -20.40
C ALA A 177 24.44 -13.89 -20.14
N GLU A 178 25.33 -13.39 -19.28
CA GLU A 178 26.59 -14.10 -18.98
C GLU A 178 26.32 -15.41 -18.19
N THR A 179 25.36 -15.42 -17.31
CA THR A 179 24.95 -16.63 -16.56
C THR A 179 24.45 -17.72 -17.51
N LEU A 180 23.56 -17.33 -18.45
CA LEU A 180 23.01 -18.27 -19.46
C LEU A 180 24.11 -18.81 -20.35
N LYS A 181 25.04 -17.97 -20.78
CA LYS A 181 26.21 -18.38 -21.59
C LYS A 181 27.07 -19.38 -20.83
N MET A 182 27.30 -19.20 -19.53
CA MET A 182 28.04 -20.18 -18.71
C MET A 182 27.33 -21.54 -18.62
N LEU A 183 25.98 -21.53 -18.73
CA LEU A 183 25.17 -22.76 -18.74
C LEU A 183 25.03 -23.37 -20.15
N GLY A 184 25.69 -22.80 -21.17
CA GLY A 184 25.56 -23.26 -22.56
C GLY A 184 24.22 -22.91 -23.22
N VAL A 185 23.47 -21.91 -22.68
CA VAL A 185 22.26 -21.44 -23.26
C VAL A 185 22.52 -20.19 -24.09
N GLU A 186 22.21 -20.23 -25.37
CA GLU A 186 22.23 -19.08 -26.26
C GLU A 186 20.84 -18.49 -26.42
N THR A 187 20.76 -17.17 -26.44
CA THR A 187 19.50 -16.42 -26.62
C THR A 187 19.69 -15.40 -27.72
N GLU A 188 18.75 -15.34 -28.65
CA GLU A 188 18.73 -14.33 -29.71
C GLU A 188 17.29 -13.74 -29.81
N ALA A 189 17.20 -12.41 -29.92
CA ALA A 189 15.95 -11.71 -30.13
C ALA A 189 15.90 -11.15 -31.55
N VAL A 190 14.92 -11.60 -32.34
CA VAL A 190 14.63 -11.00 -33.65
C VAL A 190 13.65 -9.84 -33.43
N THR A 191 14.09 -8.61 -33.68
CA THR A 191 13.34 -7.40 -33.36
C THR A 191 13.09 -6.55 -34.60
N SER A 192 12.00 -5.77 -34.57
CA SER A 192 11.67 -4.82 -35.65
C SER A 192 12.51 -3.54 -35.60
N GLY A 193 13.34 -3.35 -34.59
CA GLY A 193 14.19 -2.18 -34.44
C GLY A 193 15.14 -2.31 -33.26
N PRO A 194 16.22 -1.52 -33.22
CA PRO A 194 17.37 -1.74 -32.33
C PRO A 194 17.10 -1.51 -30.85
N MET A 195 15.98 -0.85 -30.51
CA MET A 195 15.59 -0.56 -29.11
C MET A 195 14.41 -1.42 -28.64
N LYS A 196 13.96 -2.40 -29.47
CA LYS A 196 12.75 -3.15 -29.14
C LYS A 196 12.93 -4.17 -28.02
N ASP A 197 14.16 -4.64 -27.84
CA ASP A 197 14.58 -5.55 -26.77
C ASP A 197 15.29 -4.82 -25.60
N MET A 198 15.06 -3.52 -25.48
CA MET A 198 15.65 -2.67 -24.44
C MET A 198 15.38 -3.27 -23.05
N ALA A 199 16.46 -3.38 -22.26
CA ALA A 199 16.48 -4.04 -20.95
C ALA A 199 15.96 -5.49 -20.91
N SER A 200 16.06 -6.21 -22.02
CA SER A 200 15.87 -7.66 -21.99
C SER A 200 16.87 -8.29 -21.00
N PRO A 201 16.43 -9.18 -20.09
CA PRO A 201 17.35 -9.87 -19.18
C PRO A 201 18.26 -10.86 -19.91
N PHE A 202 17.99 -11.14 -21.17
CA PHE A 202 18.71 -12.12 -21.98
C PHE A 202 19.85 -11.52 -22.80
N LYS A 203 20.08 -10.21 -22.74
CA LYS A 203 21.22 -9.55 -23.38
C LYS A 203 22.06 -8.78 -22.34
N PRO A 204 23.33 -8.47 -22.64
CA PRO A 204 24.12 -7.56 -21.82
C PRO A 204 23.43 -6.19 -21.68
N LEU A 205 23.69 -5.50 -20.57
CA LEU A 205 23.20 -4.13 -20.40
C LEU A 205 23.86 -3.20 -21.40
N ASP A 206 23.05 -2.53 -22.23
CA ASP A 206 23.54 -1.56 -23.22
C ASP A 206 23.48 -0.14 -22.63
N PRO A 207 24.57 0.63 -22.67
CA PRO A 207 24.57 2.04 -22.26
C PRO A 207 23.51 2.91 -22.97
N LYS A 208 23.13 2.58 -24.21
CA LYS A 208 22.06 3.28 -24.93
C LYS A 208 20.70 3.04 -24.29
N ASP A 209 20.40 1.81 -23.88
CA ASP A 209 19.20 1.45 -23.17
C ASP A 209 19.12 2.21 -21.83
N LEU A 210 20.23 2.21 -21.09
CA LEU A 210 20.34 2.91 -19.81
C LEU A 210 20.16 4.43 -19.96
N ALA A 211 20.64 5.02 -21.06
CA ALA A 211 20.44 6.43 -21.34
C ALA A 211 18.96 6.79 -21.54
N VAL A 212 18.17 5.93 -22.22
CA VAL A 212 16.72 6.11 -22.35
C VAL A 212 16.04 6.04 -20.98
N PHE A 213 16.36 5.03 -20.17
CA PHE A 213 15.81 4.94 -18.81
C PHE A 213 16.16 6.16 -17.95
N LYS A 214 17.39 6.68 -18.10
CA LYS A 214 17.80 7.88 -17.37
C LYS A 214 16.90 9.08 -17.68
N THR A 215 16.52 9.29 -18.94
CA THR A 215 15.61 10.40 -19.30
C THR A 215 14.22 10.23 -18.68
N MET A 216 13.72 9.00 -18.58
CA MET A 216 12.43 8.71 -17.93
C MET A 216 12.52 8.89 -16.40
N VAL A 217 13.61 8.42 -15.79
CA VAL A 217 13.87 8.64 -14.36
C VAL A 217 13.89 10.13 -14.05
N ASP A 218 14.58 10.94 -14.85
CA ASP A 218 14.67 12.38 -14.66
C ASP A 218 13.28 13.05 -14.79
N ALA A 219 12.51 12.69 -15.80
CA ALA A 219 11.15 13.23 -15.97
C ALA A 219 10.23 12.90 -14.80
N TYR A 220 10.26 11.68 -14.29
CA TYR A 220 9.47 11.28 -13.12
C TYR A 220 9.98 11.92 -11.82
N TYR A 221 11.28 12.12 -11.71
CA TYR A 221 11.89 12.82 -10.58
C TYR A 221 11.45 14.28 -10.52
N GLU A 222 11.51 15.02 -11.63
CA GLU A 222 11.03 16.40 -11.70
C GLU A 222 9.54 16.50 -11.34
N ARG A 223 8.71 15.52 -11.79
CA ARG A 223 7.31 15.45 -11.39
C ARG A 223 7.15 15.28 -9.88
N PHE A 224 7.97 14.44 -9.24
CA PHE A 224 7.94 14.28 -7.79
C PHE A 224 8.33 15.57 -7.08
N LEU A 225 9.39 16.23 -7.52
CA LEU A 225 9.82 17.53 -6.98
C LEU A 225 8.70 18.57 -7.06
N ASP A 226 8.01 18.65 -8.19
CA ASP A 226 6.85 19.53 -8.39
C ASP A 226 5.75 19.27 -7.35
N VAL A 227 5.44 18.01 -7.07
CA VAL A 227 4.42 17.63 -6.08
C VAL A 227 4.85 18.08 -4.68
N VAL A 228 6.11 17.83 -4.31
CA VAL A 228 6.65 18.25 -3.02
C VAL A 228 6.62 19.77 -2.89
N ALA A 229 7.14 20.50 -3.86
CA ALA A 229 7.20 21.98 -3.85
C ALA A 229 5.80 22.61 -3.74
N ARG A 230 4.80 22.04 -4.41
CA ARG A 230 3.41 22.53 -4.33
C ARG A 230 2.76 22.26 -2.98
N SER A 231 3.09 21.15 -2.35
CA SER A 231 2.46 20.76 -1.09
C SER A 231 3.16 21.37 0.13
N ARG A 232 4.43 21.71 0.02
CA ARG A 232 5.28 22.19 1.11
C ARG A 232 5.61 23.66 0.92
N ALA A 233 4.68 24.55 1.28
CA ALA A 233 4.77 26.01 1.06
C ALA A 233 6.01 26.69 1.69
N GLY A 234 6.70 26.03 2.63
CA GLY A 234 7.95 26.51 3.25
C GLY A 234 9.22 26.02 2.55
N LEU A 235 9.11 25.17 1.52
CA LEU A 235 10.23 24.67 0.75
C LEU A 235 10.26 25.36 -0.62
N ASP A 236 11.28 26.19 -0.85
CA ASP A 236 11.59 26.61 -2.20
C ASP A 236 12.14 25.46 -3.04
N ALA A 237 12.22 25.63 -4.35
CA ALA A 237 12.64 24.56 -5.28
C ALA A 237 14.05 24.03 -4.97
N ASP A 238 14.97 24.89 -4.54
CA ASP A 238 16.35 24.51 -4.26
C ASP A 238 16.43 23.67 -2.97
N LYS A 239 15.71 24.07 -1.93
CA LYS A 239 15.61 23.28 -0.68
C LYS A 239 14.90 21.94 -0.93
N ALA A 240 13.81 21.94 -1.70
CA ALA A 240 13.13 20.71 -2.06
C ALA A 240 14.09 19.75 -2.78
N ARG A 241 14.86 20.23 -3.74
CA ARG A 241 15.87 19.46 -4.47
C ARG A 241 17.00 18.96 -3.56
N ALA A 242 17.48 19.78 -2.64
CA ALA A 242 18.53 19.40 -1.69
C ALA A 242 18.09 18.28 -0.72
N LEU A 243 16.79 18.19 -0.40
CA LEU A 243 16.20 17.13 0.43
C LEU A 243 15.80 15.89 -0.37
N ALA A 244 15.80 15.96 -1.70
CA ALA A 244 15.26 14.96 -2.60
C ALA A 244 16.37 14.13 -3.32
N ASP A 245 17.43 13.80 -2.61
CA ASP A 245 18.52 12.97 -3.15
C ASP A 245 18.29 11.46 -2.97
N GLY A 246 17.07 11.07 -2.59
CA GLY A 246 16.69 9.69 -2.36
C GLY A 246 16.89 9.20 -0.92
N ARG A 247 17.46 10.02 -0.01
CA ARG A 247 17.65 9.64 1.38
C ARG A 247 16.33 9.59 2.15
N ILE A 248 16.34 8.82 3.23
CA ILE A 248 15.24 8.76 4.21
C ILE A 248 15.51 9.69 5.39
N TYR A 249 14.42 10.01 6.10
CA TYR A 249 14.42 10.84 7.30
C TYR A 249 13.59 10.18 8.39
N THR A 250 13.98 10.35 9.65
CA THR A 250 13.08 10.09 10.76
C THR A 250 11.96 11.14 10.78
N GLY A 251 10.84 10.86 11.46
CA GLY A 251 9.76 11.84 11.61
C GLY A 251 10.27 13.18 12.17
N GLN A 252 11.17 13.14 13.16
CA GLN A 252 11.79 14.34 13.73
C GLN A 252 12.61 15.13 12.70
N GLN A 253 13.44 14.44 11.92
CA GLN A 253 14.22 15.08 10.85
C GLN A 253 13.31 15.65 9.75
N ALA A 254 12.26 14.92 9.40
CA ALA A 254 11.29 15.38 8.41
C ALA A 254 10.56 16.66 8.86
N LYS A 255 10.18 16.76 10.14
CA LYS A 255 9.62 17.99 10.71
C LYS A 255 10.63 19.15 10.68
N ALA A 256 11.85 18.89 11.14
CA ALA A 256 12.91 19.92 11.13
C ALA A 256 13.22 20.44 9.73
N ASN A 257 13.10 19.60 8.70
CA ASN A 257 13.32 19.93 7.30
C ASN A 257 12.07 20.48 6.58
N GLY A 258 10.90 20.54 7.24
CA GLY A 258 9.65 21.00 6.65
C GLY A 258 8.98 20.00 5.72
N LEU A 259 9.39 18.74 5.71
CA LEU A 259 8.76 17.67 4.93
C LEU A 259 7.43 17.22 5.54
N VAL A 260 7.25 17.32 6.86
CA VAL A 260 5.98 17.12 7.56
C VAL A 260 5.62 18.34 8.39
N ASP A 261 4.34 18.52 8.69
CA ASP A 261 3.85 19.70 9.41
C ASP A 261 4.04 19.54 10.91
N ASP A 262 3.76 18.34 11.44
CA ASP A 262 3.89 18.08 12.86
C ASP A 262 4.25 16.62 13.17
N LEU A 263 4.58 16.37 14.43
CA LEU A 263 4.74 15.03 14.99
C LEU A 263 3.48 14.72 15.80
N GLY A 264 2.99 13.48 15.67
CA GLY A 264 1.80 13.08 16.40
C GLY A 264 1.41 11.63 16.12
N TYR A 265 0.36 11.21 16.77
CA TYR A 265 -0.24 9.89 16.69
C TYR A 265 -1.67 10.00 16.14
N MET A 266 -2.39 8.88 16.06
CA MET A 266 -3.76 8.85 15.54
C MET A 266 -4.70 9.84 16.26
N ALA A 267 -4.56 9.97 17.59
CA ALA A 267 -5.35 10.92 18.36
C ALA A 267 -5.09 12.38 17.94
N ASP A 268 -3.82 12.73 17.68
CA ASP A 268 -3.45 14.08 17.25
C ASP A 268 -3.95 14.35 15.81
N ALA A 269 -3.87 13.35 14.93
CA ALA A 269 -4.42 13.44 13.58
C ALA A 269 -5.96 13.62 13.59
N PHE A 270 -6.66 12.95 14.50
CA PHE A 270 -8.09 13.07 14.68
C PHE A 270 -8.49 14.48 15.18
N GLU A 271 -7.78 14.99 16.21
CA GLU A 271 -8.00 16.35 16.68
C GLU A 271 -7.74 17.39 15.58
N MET A 272 -6.63 17.22 14.84
CA MET A 272 -6.31 18.09 13.70
C MET A 272 -7.40 18.05 12.63
N ALA A 273 -7.91 16.87 12.29
CA ALA A 273 -8.99 16.69 11.32
C ALA A 273 -10.29 17.42 11.78
N LYS A 274 -10.64 17.34 13.08
CA LYS A 274 -11.77 18.07 13.66
C LYS A 274 -11.57 19.60 13.58
N VAL A 275 -10.38 20.08 13.94
CA VAL A 275 -10.06 21.51 13.88
C VAL A 275 -10.18 22.04 12.46
N LEU A 276 -9.57 21.36 11.49
CA LEU A 276 -9.58 21.77 10.08
C LEU A 276 -10.99 21.72 9.48
N SER A 277 -11.81 20.75 9.86
CA SER A 277 -13.21 20.61 9.41
C SER A 277 -14.20 21.47 10.20
N LYS A 278 -13.73 22.18 11.23
CA LYS A 278 -14.56 22.96 12.16
C LYS A 278 -15.66 22.11 12.84
N THR A 279 -15.34 20.85 13.10
CA THR A 279 -16.23 19.88 13.71
C THR A 279 -15.86 19.73 15.18
N SER A 280 -16.81 19.95 16.10
CA SER A 280 -16.55 19.86 17.54
C SER A 280 -16.51 18.42 18.05
N ARG A 281 -17.29 17.53 17.44
CA ARG A 281 -17.37 16.11 17.80
C ARG A 281 -17.56 15.25 16.55
N ALA A 282 -16.82 14.14 16.48
CA ALA A 282 -16.92 13.18 15.39
C ALA A 282 -16.62 11.76 15.88
N THR A 283 -17.05 10.75 15.13
CA THR A 283 -16.56 9.37 15.27
C THR A 283 -15.53 9.07 14.20
N MET A 284 -14.61 8.14 14.47
CA MET A 284 -13.69 7.62 13.48
C MET A 284 -14.27 6.37 12.84
N VAL A 285 -14.26 6.32 11.51
CA VAL A 285 -14.75 5.17 10.75
C VAL A 285 -13.68 4.64 9.80
N ILE A 286 -13.67 3.33 9.62
CA ILE A 286 -12.84 2.65 8.61
C ILE A 286 -13.71 1.91 7.61
N TYR A 287 -13.24 1.81 6.37
CA TYR A 287 -13.86 1.01 5.31
C TYR A 287 -13.04 -0.26 5.08
N HIS A 288 -13.69 -1.41 5.13
CA HIS A 288 -13.01 -2.71 5.02
C HIS A 288 -13.91 -3.77 4.38
N ARG A 289 -13.31 -4.81 3.83
CA ARG A 289 -14.07 -6.00 3.42
C ARG A 289 -14.65 -6.72 4.64
N PRO A 290 -15.80 -7.40 4.50
CA PRO A 290 -16.33 -8.27 5.54
C PRO A 290 -15.25 -9.20 6.09
N TYR A 291 -15.39 -9.60 7.35
CA TYR A 291 -14.49 -10.50 8.08
C TYR A 291 -13.13 -9.94 8.46
N GLY A 292 -12.98 -9.69 9.71
CA GLY A 292 -11.74 -9.28 10.37
C GLY A 292 -12.03 -8.59 11.69
N TYR A 293 -11.08 -8.66 12.62
CA TYR A 293 -11.19 -7.95 13.89
C TYR A 293 -10.96 -6.46 13.68
N ARG A 294 -11.91 -5.64 14.17
CA ARG A 294 -11.91 -4.17 14.03
C ARG A 294 -12.28 -3.56 15.36
N ALA A 295 -11.31 -3.39 16.26
CA ALA A 295 -11.58 -2.93 17.62
C ALA A 295 -11.17 -1.50 17.89
N ASN A 296 -10.27 -0.90 17.11
CA ASN A 296 -9.74 0.43 17.34
C ASN A 296 -9.11 1.01 16.05
N ALA A 297 -8.72 2.29 16.12
CA ALA A 297 -8.17 3.05 15.01
C ALA A 297 -6.82 2.55 14.45
N TYR A 298 -6.19 1.59 15.11
CA TYR A 298 -4.97 0.93 14.63
C TYR A 298 -5.25 -0.44 13.98
N SER A 299 -6.50 -0.90 13.96
CA SER A 299 -6.87 -2.14 13.30
C SER A 299 -6.68 -2.01 11.79
N SER A 300 -5.98 -2.98 11.18
CA SER A 300 -5.80 -3.02 9.73
C SER A 300 -7.12 -3.31 9.02
N ALA A 301 -7.37 -2.60 7.93
CA ALA A 301 -8.49 -2.86 7.05
C ALA A 301 -8.28 -4.09 6.15
N VAL A 302 -7.04 -4.63 6.11
CA VAL A 302 -6.70 -5.82 5.34
C VAL A 302 -6.92 -7.06 6.19
N PRO A 303 -7.71 -8.07 5.73
CA PRO A 303 -7.86 -9.34 6.45
C PRO A 303 -6.51 -10.05 6.57
N PRO A 304 -6.20 -10.69 7.71
CA PRO A 304 -5.03 -11.55 7.79
C PRO A 304 -5.22 -12.74 6.84
N VAL A 305 -4.42 -12.82 5.80
CA VAL A 305 -4.40 -13.99 4.90
C VAL A 305 -3.63 -15.10 5.61
N PRO A 306 -4.21 -16.30 5.78
CA PRO A 306 -3.46 -17.45 6.31
C PRO A 306 -2.32 -17.78 5.35
N GLN A 307 -1.08 -17.52 5.74
CA GLN A 307 0.09 -17.92 4.93
C GLN A 307 0.42 -19.37 5.22
N ILE A 308 -0.03 -20.28 4.36
CA ILE A 308 0.49 -21.65 4.31
C ILE A 308 1.63 -21.64 3.27
N ASN A 309 2.86 -21.54 3.74
CA ASN A 309 4.05 -21.64 2.91
C ASN A 309 4.29 -23.11 2.51
N LEU A 310 3.60 -23.58 1.51
CA LEU A 310 4.05 -24.71 0.70
C LEU A 310 5.00 -24.14 -0.36
N ILE A 311 6.17 -24.76 -0.51
CA ILE A 311 7.25 -24.34 -1.40
C ILE A 311 6.70 -24.09 -2.80
N ASN A 312 6.53 -22.83 -3.15
CA ASN A 312 6.05 -22.41 -4.46
C ASN A 312 7.21 -21.79 -5.24
N ILE A 313 7.92 -22.62 -6.00
CA ILE A 313 8.93 -22.18 -6.96
C ILE A 313 8.18 -21.80 -8.24
N SER A 314 7.58 -20.62 -8.26
CA SER A 314 7.07 -20.08 -9.53
C SER A 314 8.21 -19.40 -10.28
N VAL A 315 8.55 -19.93 -11.46
CA VAL A 315 9.52 -19.32 -12.38
C VAL A 315 9.06 -17.89 -12.78
N ASP A 316 7.77 -17.63 -12.75
CA ASP A 316 7.18 -16.31 -13.00
C ASP A 316 7.70 -15.24 -12.05
N TRP A 317 8.01 -15.57 -10.78
CA TRP A 317 8.64 -14.64 -9.83
C TRP A 317 10.04 -14.21 -10.29
N LEU A 318 10.84 -15.14 -10.80
CA LEU A 318 12.18 -14.87 -11.31
C LEU A 318 12.12 -13.97 -12.55
N LEU A 319 11.17 -14.23 -13.45
CA LEU A 319 10.98 -13.47 -14.68
C LEU A 319 10.26 -12.12 -14.44
N ALA A 320 9.35 -12.04 -13.48
CA ALA A 320 8.68 -10.78 -13.11
C ALA A 320 9.67 -9.77 -12.50
N GLY A 321 10.64 -10.25 -11.70
CA GLY A 321 11.70 -9.42 -11.14
C GLY A 321 12.71 -8.89 -12.15
N THR A 322 12.75 -9.44 -13.37
CA THR A 322 13.68 -9.00 -14.43
C THR A 322 13.12 -7.93 -15.36
N ARG A 323 11.82 -7.63 -15.28
CA ARG A 323 11.22 -6.54 -16.09
C ARG A 323 11.55 -5.19 -15.46
N PRO A 324 11.98 -4.19 -16.26
CA PRO A 324 12.23 -2.86 -15.75
C PRO A 324 10.92 -2.21 -15.31
N HIS A 325 10.82 -1.89 -14.02
CA HIS A 325 9.71 -1.14 -13.45
C HIS A 325 10.21 0.19 -12.91
N PHE A 326 9.58 1.29 -13.31
CA PHE A 326 9.84 2.59 -12.72
C PHE A 326 9.07 2.69 -11.40
N MET A 327 9.78 2.96 -10.32
CA MET A 327 9.22 2.95 -8.99
C MET A 327 9.60 4.19 -8.20
N TYR A 328 8.64 4.70 -7.48
CA TYR A 328 8.80 5.49 -6.28
C TYR A 328 8.83 4.50 -5.11
N LEU A 329 9.93 3.81 -4.91
CA LEU A 329 10.05 2.74 -3.93
C LEU A 329 11.30 2.90 -3.08
N TRP A 330 11.11 2.91 -1.76
CA TRP A 330 12.19 2.71 -0.82
C TRP A 330 12.49 1.20 -0.68
N THR A 331 13.70 0.80 -1.08
CA THR A 331 14.12 -0.61 -1.12
C THR A 331 14.73 -1.11 0.18
N GLY A 332 14.71 -0.30 1.26
CA GLY A 332 15.01 -0.78 2.59
C GLY A 332 14.06 -1.95 2.90
N ARG A 333 14.62 -3.13 3.21
CA ARG A 333 13.81 -4.32 3.53
C ARG A 333 12.90 -3.98 4.72
N SER A 334 11.62 -3.74 4.46
CA SER A 334 10.64 -4.05 5.46
C SER A 334 10.72 -5.56 5.67
N ALA A 335 11.08 -5.98 6.88
CA ALA A 335 11.04 -7.38 7.24
C ALA A 335 9.58 -7.86 7.12
N GLY A 336 9.19 -8.27 5.91
CA GLY A 336 7.99 -9.03 5.70
C GLY A 336 8.21 -10.38 6.39
N ARG A 337 7.51 -10.61 7.46
CA ARG A 337 7.25 -11.95 7.98
C ARG A 337 6.09 -12.54 7.23
#